data_418bed74f6baebbe46ecec01caf2c537
#
_entry.id   418bed74f6baebbe46ecec01caf2c537
#
_cell.length_a   1.000
_cell.length_b   1.000
_cell.length_c   1.000
_cell.angle_alpha   90.00
_cell.angle_beta   90.00
_cell.angle_gamma   90.00
#
_symmetry.space_group_name_H-M   'P 1'
#
loop_
_entity.id
_entity.type
_entity.pdbx_description
1 polymer ?
#
loop_
_entity_poly.entity_id
_entity_poly.type
_entity_poly.pdbx_seq_one_letter_code
_entity_poly.pdbx_strand_id
1 'polypeptide(L)'
;MSVAERFEQYMEHLAGGLGHADRHSGLRGYCSGLMLPLERKSVEPMAASIDPLRASARHQALHHFVAQADWSDEEMLRRVAQWVVPRMELSAGAFWIVDDTGFPKKGEHSVGVGRQYCGQLGKQDNCQVAVSVSLATEAAKIGRAHV
;
A
#
# COMPACT_ATOMS: atom_id res chain seq x y z
N MET A 1 -14.87 17.07 12.25
CA MET A 1 -14.71 16.27 11.01
C MET A 1 -14.74 14.80 11.37
N SER A 2 -15.67 14.04 10.81
CA SER A 2 -15.81 12.60 11.02
C SER A 2 -14.69 11.82 10.31
N VAL A 3 -14.54 10.54 10.66
CA VAL A 3 -13.57 9.63 9.99
C VAL A 3 -13.90 9.50 8.50
N ALA A 4 -15.21 9.41 8.17
CA ALA A 4 -15.66 9.32 6.79
C ALA A 4 -15.31 10.57 5.98
N GLU A 5 -15.55 11.76 6.51
CA GLU A 5 -15.18 13.02 5.85
C GLU A 5 -13.66 13.13 5.62
N ARG A 6 -12.84 12.70 6.59
CA ARG A 6 -11.38 12.67 6.42
C ARG A 6 -10.95 11.70 5.32
N PHE A 7 -11.60 10.54 5.25
CA PHE A 7 -11.32 9.55 4.21
C PHE A 7 -11.67 10.10 2.83
N GLU A 8 -12.84 10.74 2.69
CA GLU A 8 -13.23 11.36 1.42
C GLU A 8 -12.24 12.43 0.96
N GLN A 9 -11.85 13.34 1.85
CA GLN A 9 -10.85 14.37 1.54
C GLN A 9 -9.50 13.77 1.15
N TYR A 10 -9.10 12.67 1.81
CA TYR A 10 -7.87 11.97 1.46
C TYR A 10 -7.96 11.32 0.09
N MET A 11 -9.10 10.70 -0.24
CA MET A 11 -9.33 10.13 -1.57
C MET A 11 -9.31 11.20 -2.67
N GLU A 12 -9.93 12.34 -2.44
CA GLU A 12 -9.89 13.48 -3.38
C GLU A 12 -8.45 14.00 -3.59
N HIS A 13 -7.70 14.13 -2.50
CA HIS A 13 -6.31 14.55 -2.56
C HIS A 13 -5.45 13.57 -3.38
N LEU A 14 -5.57 12.27 -3.15
CA LEU A 14 -4.85 11.26 -3.91
C LEU A 14 -5.30 11.19 -5.37
N ALA A 15 -6.59 11.29 -5.62
CA ALA A 15 -7.18 11.24 -6.96
C ALA A 15 -6.62 12.30 -7.91
N GLY A 16 -6.24 13.46 -7.38
CA GLY A 16 -5.58 14.51 -8.17
C GLY A 16 -4.23 14.09 -8.80
N GLY A 17 -3.61 12.99 -8.35
CA GLY A 17 -2.38 12.41 -8.93
C GLY A 17 -2.61 11.38 -10.03
N LEU A 18 -3.86 11.00 -10.29
CA LEU A 18 -4.16 9.89 -11.20
C LEU A 18 -4.24 10.27 -12.69
N GLY A 19 -4.27 11.56 -13.00
CA GLY A 19 -4.31 12.07 -14.36
C GLY A 19 -5.64 11.92 -15.09
N HIS A 20 -6.52 10.97 -14.73
CA HIS A 20 -7.80 10.75 -15.36
C HIS A 20 -8.90 10.36 -14.36
N ALA A 21 -10.10 10.94 -14.53
CA ALA A 21 -11.22 10.76 -13.60
C ALA A 21 -11.70 9.30 -13.47
N ASP A 22 -11.59 8.51 -14.54
CA ASP A 22 -12.00 7.09 -14.54
C ASP A 22 -11.22 6.25 -13.51
N ARG A 23 -10.01 6.70 -13.14
CA ARG A 23 -9.17 6.02 -12.14
C ARG A 23 -9.60 6.28 -10.70
N HIS A 24 -10.43 7.31 -10.46
CA HIS A 24 -10.87 7.69 -9.11
C HIS A 24 -11.70 6.59 -8.45
N SER A 25 -12.57 5.92 -9.21
CA SER A 25 -13.38 4.80 -8.69
C SER A 25 -12.54 3.58 -8.33
N GLY A 26 -11.49 3.31 -9.10
CA GLY A 26 -10.50 2.26 -8.84
C GLY A 26 -9.71 2.54 -7.56
N LEU A 27 -9.17 3.75 -7.41
CA LEU A 27 -8.47 4.19 -6.20
C LEU A 27 -9.35 4.03 -4.97
N ARG A 28 -10.56 4.61 -5.00
CA ARG A 28 -11.51 4.54 -3.88
C ARG A 28 -11.84 3.11 -3.52
N GLY A 29 -12.17 2.27 -4.51
CA GLY A 29 -12.48 0.86 -4.30
C GLY A 29 -11.32 0.10 -3.69
N TYR A 30 -10.11 0.31 -4.18
CA TYR A 30 -8.91 -0.34 -3.68
C TYR A 30 -8.59 0.08 -2.23
N CYS A 31 -8.56 1.38 -1.95
CA CYS A 31 -8.31 1.90 -0.60
C CYS A 31 -9.39 1.44 0.39
N SER A 32 -10.67 1.43 0.00
CA SER A 32 -11.75 0.89 0.83
C SER A 32 -11.53 -0.60 1.12
N GLY A 33 -11.15 -1.38 0.11
CA GLY A 33 -10.84 -2.81 0.26
C GLY A 33 -9.69 -3.08 1.23
N LEU A 34 -8.64 -2.24 1.20
CA LEU A 34 -7.52 -2.35 2.14
C LEU A 34 -7.93 -2.12 3.60
N MET A 35 -8.98 -1.32 3.85
CA MET A 35 -9.48 -1.04 5.20
C MET A 35 -10.46 -2.09 5.73
N LEU A 36 -10.98 -2.99 4.86
CA LEU A 36 -11.87 -4.06 5.32
C LEU A 36 -11.13 -5.08 6.21
N PRO A 37 -11.81 -5.67 7.20
CA PRO A 37 -11.22 -6.66 8.10
C PRO A 37 -11.10 -8.05 7.44
N LEU A 38 -10.35 -8.12 6.34
CA LEU A 38 -10.12 -9.36 5.59
C LEU A 38 -8.81 -10.01 6.04
N GLU A 39 -8.81 -11.33 6.14
CA GLU A 39 -7.59 -12.11 6.42
C GLU A 39 -6.54 -11.95 5.30
N ARG A 40 -7.03 -11.87 4.06
CA ARG A 40 -6.18 -11.69 2.88
C ARG A 40 -6.54 -10.42 2.13
N LYS A 41 -5.58 -9.52 1.98
CA LYS A 41 -5.71 -8.23 1.26
C LYS A 41 -5.33 -8.37 -0.22
N SER A 42 -5.89 -9.35 -0.92
CA SER A 42 -5.77 -9.46 -2.38
C SER A 42 -7.03 -8.95 -3.08
N VAL A 43 -6.91 -8.63 -4.36
CA VAL A 43 -7.97 -7.99 -5.14
C VAL A 43 -9.27 -8.79 -5.14
N GLU A 44 -9.18 -10.12 -5.21
CA GLU A 44 -10.34 -11.01 -5.28
C GLU A 44 -11.24 -10.94 -4.01
N PRO A 45 -10.74 -11.21 -2.77
CA PRO A 45 -11.57 -11.08 -1.57
C PRO A 45 -12.01 -9.64 -1.30
N MET A 46 -11.22 -8.62 -1.67
CA MET A 46 -11.67 -7.24 -1.59
C MET A 46 -12.87 -6.98 -2.50
N ALA A 47 -12.80 -7.43 -3.76
CA ALA A 47 -13.89 -7.27 -4.72
C ALA A 47 -15.18 -7.95 -4.26
N ALA A 48 -15.08 -9.19 -3.79
CA ALA A 48 -16.21 -9.95 -3.28
C ALA A 48 -16.87 -9.28 -2.05
N SER A 49 -16.07 -8.64 -1.21
CA SER A 49 -16.58 -7.95 -0.01
C SER A 49 -17.18 -6.57 -0.32
N ILE A 50 -16.64 -5.85 -1.30
CA ILE A 50 -17.13 -4.53 -1.70
C ILE A 50 -18.45 -4.62 -2.47
N ASP A 51 -18.54 -5.57 -3.40
CA ASP A 51 -19.72 -5.74 -4.26
C ASP A 51 -19.97 -7.24 -4.52
N PRO A 52 -20.61 -7.95 -3.57
CA PRO A 52 -20.82 -9.40 -3.69
C PRO A 52 -21.63 -9.80 -4.94
N LEU A 53 -22.56 -8.94 -5.36
CA LEU A 53 -23.41 -9.21 -6.52
C LEU A 53 -22.67 -9.09 -7.85
N ARG A 54 -21.61 -8.29 -7.91
CA ARG A 54 -20.81 -8.04 -9.10
C ARG A 54 -19.31 -8.27 -8.83
N ALA A 55 -18.99 -9.26 -8.01
CA ALA A 55 -17.64 -9.55 -7.56
C ALA A 55 -16.64 -9.71 -8.73
N SER A 56 -17.01 -10.41 -9.80
CA SER A 56 -16.16 -10.60 -10.97
C SER A 56 -15.85 -9.29 -11.69
N ALA A 57 -16.85 -8.47 -11.96
CA ALA A 57 -16.64 -7.16 -12.60
C ALA A 57 -15.82 -6.23 -11.71
N ARG A 58 -16.07 -6.23 -10.39
CA ARG A 58 -15.30 -5.46 -9.41
C ARG A 58 -13.86 -5.94 -9.33
N HIS A 59 -13.62 -7.24 -9.36
CA HIS A 59 -12.29 -7.83 -9.41
C HIS A 59 -11.50 -7.32 -10.61
N GLN A 60 -12.09 -7.41 -11.81
CA GLN A 60 -11.43 -6.93 -13.04
C GLN A 60 -11.13 -5.43 -12.98
N ALA A 61 -12.06 -4.62 -12.47
CA ALA A 61 -11.86 -3.17 -12.35
C ALA A 61 -10.72 -2.82 -11.37
N LEU A 62 -10.66 -3.48 -10.20
CA LEU A 62 -9.58 -3.28 -9.22
C LEU A 62 -8.24 -3.79 -9.74
N HIS A 63 -8.24 -4.95 -10.41
CA HIS A 63 -7.03 -5.51 -11.02
C HIS A 63 -6.48 -4.58 -12.11
N HIS A 64 -7.35 -4.09 -12.99
CA HIS A 64 -6.96 -3.12 -14.01
C HIS A 64 -6.36 -1.86 -13.38
N PHE A 65 -7.00 -1.32 -12.35
CA PHE A 65 -6.50 -0.12 -11.66
C PHE A 65 -5.08 -0.32 -11.10
N VAL A 66 -4.83 -1.45 -10.44
CA VAL A 66 -3.54 -1.71 -9.78
C VAL A 66 -2.45 -2.11 -10.76
N ALA A 67 -2.77 -2.95 -11.77
CA ALA A 67 -1.77 -3.60 -12.61
C ALA A 67 -1.60 -2.99 -14.01
N GLN A 68 -2.58 -2.22 -14.51
CA GLN A 68 -2.60 -1.79 -15.91
C GLN A 68 -2.88 -0.30 -16.10
N ALA A 69 -3.52 0.38 -15.13
CA ALA A 69 -3.83 1.79 -15.26
C ALA A 69 -2.54 2.62 -15.21
N ASP A 70 -2.43 3.56 -16.14
CA ASP A 70 -1.28 4.45 -16.26
C ASP A 70 -1.35 5.59 -15.23
N TRP A 71 -0.88 5.33 -14.01
CA TRP A 71 -0.69 6.30 -12.94
C TRP A 71 0.71 6.15 -12.34
N SER A 72 1.27 7.27 -11.88
CA SER A 72 2.63 7.33 -11.33
C SER A 72 2.63 6.95 -9.85
N ASP A 73 3.41 5.94 -9.49
CA ASP A 73 3.65 5.56 -8.09
C ASP A 73 4.42 6.66 -7.35
N GLU A 74 5.36 7.32 -8.01
CA GLU A 74 6.10 8.45 -7.44
C GLU A 74 5.16 9.62 -7.10
N GLU A 75 4.27 10.00 -8.01
CA GLU A 75 3.27 11.05 -7.77
C GLU A 75 2.32 10.65 -6.63
N MET A 76 1.90 9.39 -6.58
CA MET A 76 1.05 8.89 -5.52
C MET A 76 1.77 8.98 -4.16
N LEU A 77 3.02 8.53 -4.07
CA LEU A 77 3.83 8.61 -2.85
C LEU A 77 4.06 10.06 -2.41
N ARG A 78 4.31 10.95 -3.37
CA ARG A 78 4.45 12.39 -3.09
C ARG A 78 3.16 12.96 -2.47
N ARG A 79 2.00 12.60 -2.98
CA ARG A 79 0.70 13.01 -2.44
C ARG A 79 0.43 12.43 -1.05
N VAL A 80 0.75 11.16 -0.84
CA VAL A 80 0.68 10.56 0.49
C VAL A 80 1.54 11.36 1.48
N ALA A 81 2.78 11.67 1.11
CA ALA A 81 3.68 12.45 1.96
C ALA A 81 3.12 13.86 2.22
N GLN A 82 2.62 14.56 1.22
CA GLN A 82 1.99 15.88 1.36
C GLN A 82 0.78 15.88 2.30
N TRP A 83 0.06 14.76 2.37
CA TRP A 83 -1.08 14.62 3.28
C TRP A 83 -0.64 14.26 4.70
N VAL A 84 0.27 13.31 4.84
CA VAL A 84 0.65 12.75 6.14
C VAL A 84 1.63 13.66 6.89
N VAL A 85 2.71 14.10 6.24
CA VAL A 85 3.81 14.82 6.91
C VAL A 85 3.36 16.08 7.66
N PRO A 86 2.49 16.95 7.13
CA PRO A 86 2.01 18.12 7.87
C PRO A 86 1.16 17.76 9.12
N ARG A 87 0.71 16.52 9.21
CA ARG A 87 -0.10 15.98 10.35
C ARG A 87 0.74 15.20 11.34
N MET A 88 2.01 15.00 11.03
CA MET A 88 2.98 14.40 11.94
C MET A 88 3.50 15.50 12.86
N GLU A 89 3.33 15.36 14.14
CA GLU A 89 3.81 16.33 15.15
C GLU A 89 5.34 16.25 15.30
N LEU A 90 6.07 16.66 14.25
CA LEU A 90 7.54 16.52 14.17
C LEU A 90 8.27 17.29 15.29
N SER A 91 7.68 18.37 15.80
CA SER A 91 8.24 19.15 16.89
C SER A 91 8.28 18.41 18.23
N ALA A 92 7.43 17.41 18.41
CA ALA A 92 7.42 16.52 19.58
C ALA A 92 8.49 15.43 19.53
N GLY A 93 9.21 15.32 18.43
CA GLY A 93 10.22 14.30 18.15
C GLY A 93 9.81 13.37 17.02
N ALA A 94 10.77 12.98 16.23
CA ALA A 94 10.59 12.06 15.12
C ALA A 94 11.75 11.07 15.05
N PHE A 95 11.47 9.87 14.54
CA PHE A 95 12.43 8.78 14.41
C PHE A 95 12.47 8.29 12.96
N TRP A 96 13.67 8.11 12.44
CA TRP A 96 13.90 7.31 11.25
C TRP A 96 14.03 5.85 11.67
N ILE A 97 13.19 5.00 11.10
CA ILE A 97 13.20 3.56 11.34
C ILE A 97 13.63 2.90 10.04
N VAL A 98 14.74 2.17 10.11
CA VAL A 98 15.21 1.30 9.03
C VAL A 98 14.95 -0.13 9.45
N ASP A 99 14.25 -0.89 8.62
CA ASP A 99 13.85 -2.26 8.90
C ASP A 99 13.95 -3.12 7.65
N ASP A 100 14.24 -4.40 7.82
CA ASP A 100 14.28 -5.36 6.72
C ASP A 100 13.17 -6.41 6.87
N THR A 101 12.67 -6.88 5.73
CA THR A 101 11.66 -7.93 5.68
C THR A 101 12.05 -8.98 4.65
N GLY A 102 12.18 -10.23 5.12
CA GLY A 102 12.44 -11.37 4.25
C GLY A 102 11.14 -11.97 3.70
N PHE A 103 10.99 -11.96 2.39
CA PHE A 103 9.85 -12.59 1.68
C PHE A 103 10.25 -13.97 1.18
N PRO A 104 9.71 -15.08 1.73
CA PRO A 104 10.02 -16.42 1.26
C PRO A 104 9.71 -16.59 -0.23
N LYS A 105 10.61 -17.22 -0.95
CA LYS A 105 10.47 -17.54 -2.36
C LYS A 105 10.74 -19.02 -2.62
N LYS A 106 9.92 -19.64 -3.46
CA LYS A 106 10.10 -21.07 -3.82
C LYS A 106 11.16 -21.28 -4.92
N GLY A 107 11.48 -20.24 -5.69
CA GLY A 107 12.42 -20.29 -6.80
C GLY A 107 13.69 -19.49 -6.51
N GLU A 108 14.68 -19.60 -7.40
CA GLU A 108 15.99 -18.95 -7.28
C GLU A 108 16.21 -17.85 -8.32
N HIS A 109 15.28 -17.69 -9.26
CA HIS A 109 15.48 -16.83 -10.44
C HIS A 109 14.90 -15.42 -10.33
N SER A 110 14.17 -15.12 -9.26
CA SER A 110 13.65 -13.74 -9.05
C SER A 110 14.80 -12.83 -8.61
N VAL A 111 14.74 -11.57 -9.03
CA VAL A 111 15.74 -10.56 -8.67
C VAL A 111 15.85 -10.45 -7.14
N GLY A 112 17.09 -10.42 -6.64
CA GLY A 112 17.36 -10.29 -5.21
C GLY A 112 17.03 -11.52 -4.35
N VAL A 113 16.68 -12.66 -4.95
CA VAL A 113 16.50 -13.92 -4.23
C VAL A 113 17.84 -14.61 -3.98
N GLY A 114 18.05 -15.02 -2.74
CA GLY A 114 19.19 -15.80 -2.32
C GLY A 114 18.90 -16.59 -1.06
N ARG A 115 19.77 -17.57 -0.76
CA ARG A 115 19.69 -18.31 0.49
C ARG A 115 20.28 -17.46 1.62
N GLN A 116 19.41 -16.92 2.44
CA GLN A 116 19.76 -16.01 3.54
C GLN A 116 18.78 -16.17 4.70
N TYR A 117 19.03 -15.53 5.83
CA TYR A 117 18.12 -15.57 6.95
C TYR A 117 16.79 -14.90 6.60
N CYS A 118 15.70 -15.62 6.75
CA CYS A 118 14.35 -15.12 6.55
C CYS A 118 13.65 -15.00 7.91
N GLY A 119 13.50 -13.77 8.40
CA GLY A 119 12.89 -13.50 9.71
C GLY A 119 11.47 -14.05 9.82
N GLN A 120 10.71 -14.05 8.74
CA GLN A 120 9.35 -14.60 8.68
C GLN A 120 9.31 -16.12 8.91
N LEU A 121 10.37 -16.84 8.50
CA LEU A 121 10.48 -18.29 8.68
C LEU A 121 11.32 -18.69 9.90
N GLY A 122 12.05 -17.75 10.50
CA GLY A 122 12.97 -18.01 11.61
C GLY A 122 14.18 -18.89 11.25
N LYS A 123 14.53 -19.01 9.96
CA LYS A 123 15.61 -19.88 9.46
C LYS A 123 16.24 -19.33 8.20
N GLN A 124 17.37 -19.93 7.77
CA GLN A 124 17.93 -19.69 6.43
C GLN A 124 17.11 -20.42 5.37
N ASP A 125 16.61 -19.66 4.40
CA ASP A 125 15.86 -20.19 3.25
C ASP A 125 16.01 -19.26 2.06
N ASN A 126 15.52 -19.66 0.89
CA ASN A 126 15.43 -18.78 -0.25
C ASN A 126 14.42 -17.67 0.02
N CYS A 127 14.89 -16.45 0.10
CA CYS A 127 14.04 -15.29 0.29
C CYS A 127 14.58 -14.06 -0.45
N GLN A 128 13.70 -13.14 -0.70
CA GLN A 128 14.00 -11.79 -1.19
C GLN A 128 13.90 -10.85 0.01
N VAL A 129 14.90 -10.03 0.26
CA VAL A 129 14.88 -9.07 1.36
C VAL A 129 14.56 -7.69 0.79
N ALA A 130 13.56 -7.05 1.37
CA ALA A 130 13.25 -5.64 1.14
C ALA A 130 13.67 -4.82 2.35
N VAL A 131 14.31 -3.68 2.13
CA VAL A 131 14.63 -2.71 3.17
C VAL A 131 13.61 -1.58 3.11
N SER A 132 13.02 -1.26 4.24
CA SER A 132 12.10 -0.14 4.37
C SER A 132 12.71 0.99 5.21
N VAL A 133 12.43 2.21 4.83
CA VAL A 133 12.74 3.41 5.64
C VAL A 133 11.42 4.08 5.98
N SER A 134 11.21 4.33 7.25
CA SER A 134 10.01 5.00 7.75
C SER A 134 10.36 6.20 8.62
N LEU A 135 9.59 7.26 8.49
CA LEU A 135 9.55 8.36 9.43
C LEU A 135 8.37 8.15 10.38
N ALA A 136 8.60 8.15 11.67
CA ALA A 136 7.58 7.89 12.68
C ALA A 136 7.57 8.98 13.75
N THR A 137 6.38 9.31 14.21
CA THR A 137 6.11 10.08 15.43
C THR A 137 5.09 9.31 16.27
N GLU A 138 4.73 9.81 17.45
CA GLU A 138 3.63 9.22 18.21
C GLU A 138 2.28 9.28 17.46
N ALA A 139 2.06 10.31 16.63
CA ALA A 139 0.81 10.55 15.91
C ALA A 139 0.68 9.75 14.61
N ALA A 140 1.78 9.49 13.90
CA ALA A 140 1.74 8.89 12.57
C ALA A 140 3.06 8.26 12.15
N LYS A 141 2.98 7.36 11.16
CA LYS A 141 4.13 6.76 10.48
C LYS A 141 3.92 6.78 8.97
N ILE A 142 4.97 7.12 8.24
CA ILE A 142 5.02 7.04 6.78
C ILE A 142 6.35 6.41 6.35
N GLY A 143 6.33 5.53 5.37
CA GLY A 143 7.54 4.87 4.89
C GLY A 143 7.41 4.28 3.50
N ARG A 144 8.54 3.89 2.93
CA ARG A 144 8.65 3.20 1.64
C ARG A 144 9.57 1.99 1.79
N ALA A 145 9.19 0.86 1.20
CA ALA A 145 10.05 -0.30 1.05
C ALA A 145 10.80 -0.26 -0.30
N HIS A 146 12.05 -0.73 -0.28
CA HIS A 146 12.89 -0.95 -1.45
C HIS A 146 13.35 -2.42 -1.45
N VAL A 147 13.32 -3.04 -2.62
CA VAL A 147 13.78 -4.42 -2.86
C VAL A 147 15.08 -4.36 -3.66
#